data_0e2021d77bbe8f13f0949846e0c1794b
#
_entry.id   0e2021d77bbe8f13f0949846e0c1794b
#
_cell.length_a   1.000
_cell.length_b   1.000
_cell.length_c   1.000
_cell.angle_alpha   90.00
_cell.angle_beta   90.00
_cell.angle_gamma   90.00
#
_symmetry.space_group_name_H-M   'P 1'
#
loop_
_entity.id
_entity.type
_entity.pdbx_description
1 polymer ?
#
loop_
_entity_poly.entity_id
_entity_poly.type
_entity_poly.pdbx_seq_one_letter_code
_entity_poly.pdbx_strand_id
1 'polypeptide(L)'
;DEIVDGITHEKYGFTLADRGNLFVVWLGNGYMEQREMTQKILEKLGQNQEFSVCVLPIDEWHLFTVIIYGPEKKTIRYPFFKNEVVSRLSGMIRGELVCLWEDVQHLEMLNVSLKNLRMIREWNLFFDRGDLIRREDVESMEIVPLKYPAELENRLRRSAVISNRKEIIKCYYTLYDLCKRDPHSPSQIKEVLIRFNMAVLNAYKLKREIHSELQVQKSMQDIAKAMSWGEIRAAV
;
A
#
# COMPACT_ATOMS: atom_id res chain seq x y z
N ASP A 1 3.71 5.94 -33.36
CA ASP A 1 4.10 4.73 -32.65
C ASP A 1 5.53 4.31 -32.97
N GLU A 2 5.96 4.15 -34.24
CA GLU A 2 7.33 3.77 -34.63
C GLU A 2 8.42 4.73 -34.09
N ILE A 3 8.15 6.04 -34.02
CA ILE A 3 9.09 7.04 -33.47
C ILE A 3 9.24 6.86 -31.94
N VAL A 4 8.13 6.61 -31.26
CA VAL A 4 8.12 6.39 -29.81
C VAL A 4 8.82 5.09 -29.47
N ASP A 5 8.58 4.03 -30.23
CA ASP A 5 9.25 2.74 -30.09
C ASP A 5 10.76 2.84 -30.31
N GLY A 6 11.19 3.59 -31.34
CA GLY A 6 12.61 3.85 -31.62
C GLY A 6 13.31 4.56 -30.46
N ILE A 7 12.72 5.63 -29.92
CA ILE A 7 13.27 6.39 -28.78
C ILE A 7 13.31 5.52 -27.52
N THR A 8 12.26 4.72 -27.28
CA THR A 8 12.16 3.85 -26.11
C THR A 8 13.21 2.75 -26.18
N HIS A 9 13.39 2.13 -27.35
CA HIS A 9 14.42 1.11 -27.54
C HIS A 9 15.84 1.67 -27.38
N GLU A 10 16.13 2.83 -27.97
CA GLU A 10 17.44 3.46 -27.87
C GLU A 10 17.79 3.85 -26.42
N LYS A 11 16.80 4.38 -25.68
CA LYS A 11 17.02 4.88 -24.32
C LYS A 11 16.95 3.79 -23.24
N TYR A 12 16.05 2.81 -23.39
CA TYR A 12 15.72 1.84 -22.36
C TYR A 12 15.94 0.39 -22.78
N GLY A 13 16.20 0.10 -24.05
CA GLY A 13 16.48 -1.23 -24.55
C GLY A 13 15.25 -2.14 -24.73
N PHE A 14 14.03 -1.59 -24.72
CA PHE A 14 12.78 -2.32 -25.00
C PHE A 14 11.87 -1.53 -25.93
N THR A 15 10.94 -2.22 -26.58
CA THR A 15 9.86 -1.62 -27.40
C THR A 15 8.53 -1.72 -26.67
N LEU A 16 7.55 -0.91 -27.09
CA LEU A 16 6.20 -0.93 -26.49
C LEU A 16 5.47 -2.26 -26.75
N ALA A 17 5.83 -2.97 -27.82
CA ALA A 17 5.28 -4.28 -28.16
C ALA A 17 5.86 -5.43 -27.31
N ASP A 18 6.99 -5.20 -26.62
CA ASP A 18 7.62 -6.23 -25.82
C ASP A 18 6.76 -6.62 -24.63
N ARG A 19 6.92 -7.87 -24.21
CA ARG A 19 6.35 -8.38 -22.96
C ARG A 19 7.28 -8.11 -21.79
N GLY A 20 6.67 -7.88 -20.64
CA GLY A 20 7.45 -7.64 -19.43
C GLY A 20 6.67 -7.90 -18.16
N ASN A 21 7.28 -7.48 -17.07
CA ASN A 21 6.64 -7.49 -15.75
C ASN A 21 6.77 -6.10 -15.14
N LEU A 22 5.79 -5.74 -14.35
CA LEU A 22 5.80 -4.52 -13.57
C LEU A 22 5.91 -4.87 -12.09
N PHE A 23 7.00 -4.42 -11.46
CA PHE A 23 7.21 -4.55 -10.03
C PHE A 23 7.15 -3.14 -9.41
N VAL A 24 6.27 -2.95 -8.46
CA VAL A 24 6.10 -1.66 -7.77
C VAL A 24 6.50 -1.80 -6.31
N VAL A 25 7.34 -0.88 -5.85
CA VAL A 25 7.77 -0.78 -4.46
C VAL A 25 7.29 0.54 -3.89
N TRP A 26 6.37 0.48 -2.95
CA TRP A 26 5.87 1.66 -2.23
C TRP A 26 6.45 1.72 -0.82
N LEU A 27 6.96 2.90 -0.42
CA LEU A 27 7.67 3.12 0.85
C LEU A 27 6.90 4.04 1.81
N GLY A 28 5.73 4.53 1.41
CA GLY A 28 4.94 5.42 2.25
C GLY A 28 5.71 6.66 2.73
N ASN A 29 5.53 6.98 3.99
CA ASN A 29 6.17 8.14 4.61
C ASN A 29 7.71 8.03 4.70
N GLY A 30 8.27 6.81 4.63
CA GLY A 30 9.72 6.59 4.63
C GLY A 30 10.42 6.80 3.29
N TYR A 31 9.67 7.16 2.23
CA TYR A 31 10.20 7.25 0.87
C TYR A 31 11.40 8.20 0.75
N MET A 32 11.29 9.43 1.24
CA MET A 32 12.34 10.44 1.07
C MET A 32 13.64 10.04 1.75
N GLU A 33 13.57 9.42 2.92
CA GLU A 33 14.75 8.99 3.68
C GLU A 33 15.46 7.78 3.05
N GLN A 34 14.71 6.92 2.36
CA GLN A 34 15.20 5.63 1.86
C GLN A 34 15.33 5.59 0.32
N ARG A 35 14.96 6.68 -0.35
CA ARG A 35 14.90 6.79 -1.81
C ARG A 35 16.17 6.34 -2.50
N GLU A 36 17.30 6.97 -2.17
CA GLU A 36 18.58 6.68 -2.84
C GLU A 36 19.08 5.25 -2.60
N MET A 37 18.92 4.75 -1.37
CA MET A 37 19.30 3.38 -1.03
C MET A 37 18.47 2.38 -1.80
N THR A 38 17.15 2.57 -1.81
CA THR A 38 16.21 1.69 -2.51
C THR A 38 16.46 1.69 -4.01
N GLN A 39 16.66 2.86 -4.61
CA GLN A 39 16.97 3.00 -6.02
C GLN A 39 18.23 2.21 -6.40
N LYS A 40 19.32 2.36 -5.65
CA LYS A 40 20.57 1.62 -5.88
C LYS A 40 20.41 0.10 -5.77
N ILE A 41 19.53 -0.36 -4.88
CA ILE A 41 19.22 -1.80 -4.76
C ILE A 41 18.47 -2.27 -6.01
N LEU A 42 17.44 -1.54 -6.43
CA LEU A 42 16.60 -1.89 -7.56
C LEU A 42 17.37 -1.87 -8.88
N GLU A 43 18.22 -0.87 -9.12
CA GLU A 43 19.06 -0.76 -10.33
C GLU A 43 20.06 -1.93 -10.48
N LYS A 44 20.43 -2.56 -9.38
CA LYS A 44 21.34 -3.72 -9.39
C LYS A 44 20.62 -5.05 -9.66
N LEU A 45 19.30 -5.10 -9.69
CA LEU A 45 18.56 -6.35 -9.84
C LEU A 45 18.80 -7.06 -11.18
N GLY A 46 19.06 -6.30 -12.25
CA GLY A 46 19.36 -6.85 -13.57
C GLY A 46 20.80 -7.34 -13.72
N GLN A 47 21.70 -7.07 -12.76
CA GLN A 47 23.08 -7.49 -12.84
C GLN A 47 23.20 -9.01 -12.67
N ASN A 48 23.86 -9.65 -13.64
CA ASN A 48 24.03 -11.11 -13.69
C ASN A 48 22.72 -11.92 -13.85
N GLN A 49 21.66 -11.30 -14.34
CA GLN A 49 20.40 -11.97 -14.67
C GLN A 49 20.17 -12.04 -16.18
N GLU A 50 19.30 -12.95 -16.61
CA GLU A 50 18.90 -13.07 -18.03
C GLU A 50 17.82 -12.00 -18.43
N PHE A 51 17.50 -11.06 -17.55
CA PHE A 51 16.55 -9.98 -17.79
C PHE A 51 17.19 -8.62 -17.48
N SER A 52 16.62 -7.59 -18.07
CA SER A 52 16.98 -6.19 -17.80
C SER A 52 15.91 -5.53 -16.95
N VAL A 53 16.30 -4.46 -16.25
CA VAL A 53 15.40 -3.66 -15.44
C VAL A 53 15.52 -2.18 -15.79
N CYS A 54 14.39 -1.48 -15.83
CA CYS A 54 14.32 -0.03 -15.88
C CYS A 54 13.63 0.46 -14.60
N VAL A 55 14.33 1.23 -13.78
CA VAL A 55 13.83 1.72 -12.48
C VAL A 55 13.42 3.19 -12.63
N LEU A 56 12.16 3.47 -12.33
CA LEU A 56 11.56 4.80 -12.40
C LEU A 56 11.01 5.20 -11.02
N PRO A 57 11.64 6.17 -10.35
CA PRO A 57 11.06 6.76 -9.14
C PRO A 57 9.87 7.64 -9.51
N ILE A 58 8.78 7.53 -8.74
CA ILE A 58 7.60 8.39 -8.86
C ILE A 58 7.41 9.10 -7.51
N ASP A 59 8.06 10.24 -7.38
CA ASP A 59 8.19 10.98 -6.12
C ASP A 59 6.84 11.42 -5.56
N GLU A 60 5.91 11.86 -6.42
CA GLU A 60 4.56 12.26 -6.00
C GLU A 60 3.76 11.14 -5.32
N TRP A 61 4.10 9.90 -5.63
CA TRP A 61 3.39 8.72 -5.12
C TRP A 61 4.20 7.92 -4.11
N HIS A 62 5.40 8.38 -3.78
CA HIS A 62 6.31 7.73 -2.83
C HIS A 62 6.62 6.26 -3.19
N LEU A 63 6.82 5.98 -4.47
CA LEU A 63 7.05 4.62 -4.95
C LEU A 63 8.12 4.56 -6.05
N PHE A 64 8.62 3.36 -6.28
CA PHE A 64 9.42 2.98 -7.43
C PHE A 64 8.62 2.05 -8.34
N THR A 65 8.70 2.30 -9.62
CA THR A 65 8.22 1.40 -10.66
C THR A 65 9.42 0.75 -11.31
N VAL A 66 9.46 -0.57 -11.35
CA VAL A 66 10.51 -1.36 -12.00
C VAL A 66 9.90 -2.13 -13.15
N ILE A 67 10.30 -1.77 -14.35
CA ILE A 67 9.93 -2.48 -15.58
C ILE A 67 10.97 -3.57 -15.81
N ILE A 68 10.54 -4.81 -15.92
CA ILE A 68 11.39 -5.99 -16.12
C ILE A 68 11.11 -6.54 -17.51
N TYR A 69 12.13 -6.63 -18.35
CA TYR A 69 12.00 -7.06 -19.75
C TYR A 69 13.18 -7.94 -20.18
N GLY A 70 13.15 -8.46 -21.41
CA GLY A 70 14.17 -9.34 -21.96
C GLY A 70 13.68 -10.76 -22.25
N PRO A 71 14.59 -11.73 -22.59
CA PRO A 71 14.21 -13.04 -23.04
C PRO A 71 13.27 -13.77 -22.08
N GLU A 72 12.25 -14.42 -22.65
CA GLU A 72 11.20 -15.05 -21.85
C GLU A 72 11.64 -16.37 -21.20
N LYS A 73 12.06 -16.31 -19.94
CA LYS A 73 11.85 -17.42 -19.00
C LYS A 73 10.88 -16.94 -17.90
N LYS A 74 9.60 -16.85 -18.23
CA LYS A 74 8.51 -16.33 -17.36
C LYS A 74 8.48 -16.97 -15.98
N THR A 75 8.79 -18.24 -15.88
CA THR A 75 8.67 -19.05 -14.67
C THR A 75 9.68 -18.66 -13.57
N ILE A 76 10.75 -17.95 -13.92
CA ILE A 76 11.84 -17.67 -12.97
C ILE A 76 11.70 -16.29 -12.33
N ARG A 77 11.07 -15.31 -13.03
CA ARG A 77 11.07 -13.91 -12.57
C ARG A 77 10.25 -13.70 -11.30
N TYR A 78 8.98 -14.11 -11.31
CA TYR A 78 8.12 -13.94 -10.13
C TYR A 78 8.68 -14.64 -8.87
N PRO A 79 9.08 -15.95 -8.90
CA PRO A 79 9.69 -16.60 -7.75
C PRO A 79 10.98 -15.93 -7.27
N PHE A 80 11.84 -15.45 -8.19
CA PHE A 80 13.04 -14.71 -7.84
C PHE A 80 12.70 -13.40 -7.10
N PHE A 81 11.76 -12.60 -7.63
CA PHE A 81 11.35 -11.36 -6.98
C PHE A 81 10.70 -11.63 -5.62
N LYS A 82 9.82 -12.62 -5.52
CA LYS A 82 9.14 -12.99 -4.28
C LYS A 82 10.12 -13.44 -3.19
N ASN A 83 11.02 -14.35 -3.52
CA ASN A 83 11.85 -15.02 -2.50
C ASN A 83 13.14 -14.27 -2.18
N GLU A 84 13.76 -13.61 -3.16
CA GLU A 84 15.06 -12.97 -2.98
C GLU A 84 14.96 -11.44 -2.91
N VAL A 85 14.28 -10.81 -3.88
CA VAL A 85 14.25 -9.35 -3.96
C VAL A 85 13.44 -8.76 -2.82
N VAL A 86 12.21 -9.24 -2.63
CA VAL A 86 11.32 -8.71 -1.58
C VAL A 86 11.85 -9.04 -0.19
N SER A 87 12.41 -10.23 0.03
CA SER A 87 13.08 -10.57 1.30
C SER A 87 14.25 -9.64 1.61
N ARG A 88 15.07 -9.34 0.59
CA ARG A 88 16.18 -8.39 0.75
C ARG A 88 15.70 -6.98 1.05
N LEU A 89 14.70 -6.48 0.32
CA LEU A 89 14.08 -5.17 0.57
C LEU A 89 13.51 -5.10 1.99
N SER A 90 12.79 -6.15 2.43
CA SER A 90 12.21 -6.24 3.77
C SER A 90 13.25 -6.19 4.89
N GLY A 91 14.43 -6.74 4.65
CA GLY A 91 15.56 -6.70 5.60
C GLY A 91 16.27 -5.35 5.67
N MET A 92 16.24 -4.56 4.60
CA MET A 92 17.00 -3.31 4.47
C MET A 92 16.15 -2.06 4.68
N ILE A 93 14.90 -2.08 4.21
CA ILE A 93 13.98 -0.94 4.30
C ILE A 93 13.36 -0.90 5.70
N ARG A 94 13.33 0.28 6.30
CA ARG A 94 12.66 0.51 7.59
C ARG A 94 11.27 1.08 7.36
N GLY A 95 10.31 0.70 8.22
CA GLY A 95 8.93 1.20 8.13
C GLY A 95 8.09 0.47 7.08
N GLU A 96 7.26 1.21 6.36
CA GLU A 96 6.31 0.65 5.40
C GLU A 96 6.98 0.17 4.13
N LEU A 97 6.55 -1.00 3.67
CA LEU A 97 7.00 -1.60 2.42
C LEU A 97 5.83 -2.38 1.83
N VAL A 98 5.37 -1.97 0.66
CA VAL A 98 4.38 -2.69 -0.13
C VAL A 98 4.99 -3.04 -1.47
N CYS A 99 4.97 -4.33 -1.81
CA CYS A 99 5.50 -4.85 -3.05
C CYS A 99 4.37 -5.43 -3.89
N LEU A 100 4.22 -4.94 -5.12
CA LEU A 100 3.15 -5.33 -6.04
C LEU A 100 3.75 -5.86 -7.34
N TRP A 101 3.07 -6.81 -7.97
CA TRP A 101 3.52 -7.45 -9.20
C TRP A 101 2.39 -7.60 -10.21
N GLU A 102 2.69 -7.34 -11.48
CA GLU A 102 1.78 -7.60 -12.60
C GLU A 102 2.56 -8.10 -13.82
N ASP A 103 2.00 -9.10 -14.50
CA ASP A 103 2.50 -9.57 -15.79
C ASP A 103 1.92 -8.67 -16.89
N VAL A 104 2.77 -8.05 -17.69
CA VAL A 104 2.40 -7.10 -18.73
C VAL A 104 2.57 -7.74 -20.10
N GLN A 105 1.47 -7.90 -20.83
CA GLN A 105 1.49 -8.57 -22.15
C GLN A 105 2.19 -7.70 -23.21
N HIS A 106 1.99 -6.38 -23.14
CA HIS A 106 2.65 -5.39 -24.00
C HIS A 106 3.00 -4.18 -23.16
N LEU A 107 4.23 -3.68 -23.27
CA LEU A 107 4.72 -2.57 -22.44
C LEU A 107 3.98 -1.24 -22.73
N GLU A 108 3.25 -1.14 -23.85
CA GLU A 108 2.29 -0.04 -24.07
C GLU A 108 1.19 0.03 -23.00
N MET A 109 0.89 -1.10 -22.35
CA MET A 109 -0.13 -1.21 -21.29
C MET A 109 0.37 -0.81 -19.90
N LEU A 110 1.61 -0.40 -19.74
CA LEU A 110 2.22 -0.05 -18.43
C LEU A 110 1.38 0.93 -17.61
N ASN A 111 0.80 1.94 -18.26
CA ASN A 111 -0.04 2.92 -17.57
C ASN A 111 -1.32 2.29 -16.99
N VAL A 112 -1.90 1.32 -17.70
CA VAL A 112 -3.09 0.59 -17.26
C VAL A 112 -2.71 -0.34 -16.10
N SER A 113 -1.61 -1.10 -16.27
CA SER A 113 -1.07 -1.99 -15.25
C SER A 113 -0.73 -1.24 -13.96
N LEU A 114 -0.08 -0.08 -14.05
CA LEU A 114 0.23 0.73 -12.89
C LEU A 114 -1.02 1.25 -12.18
N LYS A 115 -2.05 1.66 -12.92
CA LYS A 115 -3.34 2.04 -12.33
C LYS A 115 -4.00 0.86 -11.60
N ASN A 116 -3.98 -0.32 -12.19
CA ASN A 116 -4.53 -1.53 -11.59
C ASN A 116 -3.79 -1.89 -10.29
N LEU A 117 -2.45 -1.89 -10.30
CA LEU A 117 -1.65 -2.13 -9.10
C LEU A 117 -1.93 -1.10 -8.00
N ARG A 118 -2.14 0.17 -8.37
CA ARG A 118 -2.55 1.20 -7.39
C ARG A 118 -3.89 0.90 -6.73
N MET A 119 -4.84 0.30 -7.45
CA MET A 119 -6.14 -0.07 -6.88
C MET A 119 -6.02 -1.20 -5.87
N ILE A 120 -5.16 -2.18 -6.12
CA ILE A 120 -4.97 -3.31 -5.21
C ILE A 120 -4.02 -3.00 -4.04
N ARG A 121 -3.29 -1.89 -4.07
CA ARG A 121 -2.32 -1.50 -3.04
C ARG A 121 -2.91 -1.48 -1.63
N GLU A 122 -4.14 -1.03 -1.49
CA GLU A 122 -4.81 -0.93 -0.19
C GLU A 122 -5.07 -2.30 0.46
N TRP A 123 -5.08 -3.38 -0.34
CA TRP A 123 -5.22 -4.75 0.14
C TRP A 123 -4.01 -5.24 0.91
N ASN A 124 -2.90 -4.46 0.92
CA ASN A 124 -1.75 -4.74 1.79
C ASN A 124 -2.12 -4.85 3.28
N LEU A 125 -3.29 -4.39 3.68
CA LEU A 125 -3.84 -4.62 5.03
C LEU A 125 -3.99 -6.12 5.39
N PHE A 126 -4.05 -7.01 4.39
CA PHE A 126 -4.27 -8.45 4.57
C PHE A 126 -3.06 -9.30 4.18
N PHE A 127 -1.93 -8.67 3.88
CA PHE A 127 -0.66 -9.33 3.57
C PHE A 127 0.38 -9.01 4.63
N ASP A 128 1.34 -9.91 4.77
CA ASP A 128 2.47 -9.67 5.65
C ASP A 128 3.48 -8.72 4.99
N ARG A 129 4.23 -8.03 5.85
CA ARG A 129 5.32 -7.20 5.38
C ARG A 129 6.37 -8.06 4.67
N GLY A 130 6.57 -7.79 3.39
CA GLY A 130 7.47 -8.59 2.55
C GLY A 130 6.75 -9.62 1.68
N ASP A 131 5.43 -9.55 1.59
CA ASP A 131 4.70 -10.27 0.55
C ASP A 131 4.77 -9.53 -0.78
N LEU A 132 4.81 -10.30 -1.87
CA LEU A 132 4.69 -9.81 -3.24
C LEU A 132 3.25 -10.04 -3.70
N ILE A 133 2.47 -8.96 -3.75
CA ILE A 133 1.02 -9.01 -3.97
C ILE A 133 0.72 -8.91 -5.46
N ARG A 134 -0.10 -9.82 -5.99
CA ARG A 134 -0.65 -9.80 -7.34
C ARG A 134 -2.16 -9.57 -7.29
N ARG A 135 -2.71 -9.23 -8.46
CA ARG A 135 -4.17 -9.11 -8.59
C ARG A 135 -4.88 -10.42 -8.25
N GLU A 136 -4.37 -11.55 -8.74
CA GLU A 136 -4.98 -12.87 -8.49
C GLU A 136 -5.01 -13.21 -7.00
N ASP A 137 -4.00 -12.77 -6.23
CA ASP A 137 -3.96 -13.00 -4.79
C ASP A 137 -5.11 -12.27 -4.09
N VAL A 138 -5.44 -11.04 -4.54
CA VAL A 138 -6.57 -10.25 -4.02
C VAL A 138 -7.92 -10.80 -4.51
N GLU A 139 -8.03 -11.13 -5.80
CA GLU A 139 -9.26 -11.66 -6.40
C GLU A 139 -9.66 -13.04 -5.84
N SER A 140 -8.69 -13.79 -5.32
CA SER A 140 -8.93 -15.09 -4.67
C SER A 140 -9.40 -14.98 -3.22
N MET A 141 -9.37 -13.78 -2.62
CA MET A 141 -9.82 -13.59 -1.23
C MET A 141 -11.36 -13.68 -1.14
N GLU A 142 -11.84 -14.43 -0.15
CA GLU A 142 -13.25 -14.44 0.23
C GLU A 142 -13.56 -13.18 1.07
N ILE A 143 -14.08 -12.14 0.40
CA ILE A 143 -14.35 -10.86 1.04
C ILE A 143 -15.63 -10.95 1.88
N VAL A 144 -15.50 -10.69 3.18
CA VAL A 144 -16.61 -10.67 4.13
C VAL A 144 -17.07 -9.22 4.38
N PRO A 145 -18.38 -8.90 4.24
CA PRO A 145 -18.87 -7.57 4.58
C PRO A 145 -18.60 -7.22 6.05
N LEU A 146 -18.00 -6.06 6.30
CA LEU A 146 -17.75 -5.56 7.66
C LEU A 146 -19.03 -5.02 8.27
N LYS A 147 -19.53 -5.72 9.30
CA LYS A 147 -20.71 -5.24 10.05
C LYS A 147 -20.29 -4.11 10.97
N TYR A 148 -20.98 -2.97 10.84
CA TYR A 148 -20.68 -1.80 11.65
C TYR A 148 -20.92 -2.07 13.15
N PRO A 149 -19.92 -1.85 14.04
CA PRO A 149 -20.03 -2.19 15.45
C PRO A 149 -20.69 -1.05 16.26
N ALA A 150 -22.00 -0.85 16.09
CA ALA A 150 -22.75 0.24 16.71
C ALA A 150 -22.66 0.26 18.26
N GLU A 151 -22.66 -0.89 18.91
CA GLU A 151 -22.50 -0.98 20.37
C GLU A 151 -21.13 -0.50 20.84
N LEU A 152 -20.09 -0.84 20.07
CA LEU A 152 -18.72 -0.40 20.35
C LEU A 152 -18.59 1.12 20.15
N GLU A 153 -19.21 1.69 19.11
CA GLU A 153 -19.27 3.14 18.90
C GLU A 153 -19.99 3.84 20.07
N ASN A 154 -21.12 3.30 20.53
CA ASN A 154 -21.85 3.88 21.65
C ASN A 154 -21.02 3.85 22.96
N ARG A 155 -20.23 2.81 23.17
CA ARG A 155 -19.29 2.71 24.29
C ARG A 155 -18.17 3.73 24.17
N LEU A 156 -17.58 3.87 22.98
CA LEU A 156 -16.58 4.87 22.66
C LEU A 156 -17.09 6.29 22.92
N ARG A 157 -18.28 6.61 22.42
CA ARG A 157 -18.90 7.93 22.55
C ARG A 157 -19.10 8.30 24.02
N ARG A 158 -19.65 7.39 24.83
CA ARG A 158 -19.81 7.60 26.28
C ARG A 158 -18.46 7.83 26.97
N SER A 159 -17.45 7.04 26.64
CA SER A 159 -16.12 7.16 27.19
C SER A 159 -15.42 8.46 26.81
N ALA A 160 -15.63 8.96 25.59
CA ALA A 160 -15.11 10.25 25.12
C ALA A 160 -15.76 11.44 25.86
N VAL A 161 -17.08 11.39 26.11
CA VAL A 161 -17.78 12.42 26.89
C VAL A 161 -17.22 12.57 28.30
N ILE A 162 -16.88 11.47 28.99
CA ILE A 162 -16.28 11.50 30.34
C ILE A 162 -14.77 11.52 30.34
N SER A 163 -14.10 11.63 29.19
CA SER A 163 -12.64 11.62 29.00
C SER A 163 -11.95 10.37 29.58
N ASN A 164 -12.61 9.20 29.53
CA ASN A 164 -12.03 7.94 29.97
C ASN A 164 -11.06 7.39 28.90
N ARG A 165 -9.81 7.88 28.93
CA ARG A 165 -8.77 7.51 27.96
C ARG A 165 -8.54 5.99 27.85
N LYS A 166 -8.55 5.26 28.98
CA LYS A 166 -8.32 3.81 28.97
C LYS A 166 -9.40 3.07 28.19
N GLU A 167 -10.65 3.45 28.37
CA GLU A 167 -11.77 2.82 27.68
C GLU A 167 -11.83 3.23 26.20
N ILE A 168 -11.46 4.48 25.86
CA ILE A 168 -11.31 4.92 24.48
C ILE A 168 -10.30 4.04 23.74
N ILE A 169 -9.10 3.88 24.31
CA ILE A 169 -8.04 3.04 23.73
C ILE A 169 -8.53 1.59 23.57
N LYS A 170 -9.21 1.03 24.58
CA LYS A 170 -9.76 -0.32 24.50
C LYS A 170 -10.78 -0.48 23.38
N CYS A 171 -11.62 0.53 23.15
CA CYS A 171 -12.56 0.53 22.02
C CYS A 171 -11.83 0.48 20.67
N TYR A 172 -10.75 1.24 20.49
CA TYR A 172 -9.95 1.18 19.27
C TYR A 172 -9.25 -0.16 19.06
N TYR A 173 -8.67 -0.77 20.10
CA TYR A 173 -8.09 -2.10 19.98
C TYR A 173 -9.15 -3.14 19.60
N THR A 174 -10.33 -3.09 20.21
CA THR A 174 -11.43 -4.01 19.87
C THR A 174 -11.88 -3.82 18.41
N LEU A 175 -11.95 -2.58 17.91
CA LEU A 175 -12.27 -2.29 16.52
C LEU A 175 -11.19 -2.81 15.58
N TYR A 176 -9.92 -2.57 15.92
CA TYR A 176 -8.77 -3.01 15.17
C TYR A 176 -8.77 -4.53 14.99
N ASP A 177 -8.99 -5.30 16.09
CA ASP A 177 -9.07 -6.75 16.05
C ASP A 177 -10.24 -7.23 15.19
N LEU A 178 -11.40 -6.54 15.28
CA LEU A 178 -12.56 -6.84 14.44
C LEU A 178 -12.24 -6.69 12.95
N CYS A 179 -11.57 -5.59 12.57
CA CYS A 179 -11.21 -5.31 11.18
C CYS A 179 -10.13 -6.24 10.63
N LYS A 180 -9.31 -6.85 11.49
CA LYS A 180 -8.23 -7.76 11.07
C LYS A 180 -8.64 -9.22 11.02
N ARG A 181 -9.76 -9.59 11.61
CA ARG A 181 -10.16 -10.99 11.75
C ARG A 181 -10.39 -11.68 10.42
N ASP A 182 -11.08 -10.99 9.52
CA ASP A 182 -11.50 -11.51 8.23
C ASP A 182 -11.13 -10.52 7.12
N PRO A 183 -10.95 -10.96 5.86
CA PRO A 183 -10.71 -10.05 4.74
C PRO A 183 -11.94 -9.19 4.46
N HIS A 184 -11.90 -7.95 4.90
CA HIS A 184 -12.91 -6.93 4.58
C HIS A 184 -12.39 -6.00 3.49
N SER A 185 -13.30 -5.36 2.75
CA SER A 185 -12.88 -4.31 1.82
C SER A 185 -12.08 -3.22 2.55
N PRO A 186 -10.89 -2.84 2.08
CA PRO A 186 -10.10 -1.75 2.68
C PRO A 186 -10.88 -0.45 2.84
N SER A 187 -11.77 -0.12 1.88
CA SER A 187 -12.66 1.04 1.97
C SER A 187 -13.63 0.95 3.14
N GLN A 188 -14.22 -0.22 3.40
CA GLN A 188 -15.11 -0.43 4.55
C GLN A 188 -14.35 -0.28 5.88
N ILE A 189 -13.13 -0.81 5.96
CA ILE A 189 -12.27 -0.65 7.15
C ILE A 189 -12.02 0.83 7.42
N LYS A 190 -11.57 1.56 6.41
CA LYS A 190 -11.30 3.01 6.52
C LYS A 190 -12.54 3.80 6.89
N GLU A 191 -13.68 3.51 6.27
CA GLU A 191 -14.96 4.13 6.59
C GLU A 191 -15.34 3.94 8.06
N VAL A 192 -15.26 2.71 8.56
CA VAL A 192 -15.57 2.40 9.96
C VAL A 192 -14.64 3.14 10.92
N LEU A 193 -13.33 3.17 10.65
CA LEU A 193 -12.35 3.88 11.46
C LEU A 193 -12.59 5.40 11.46
N ILE A 194 -12.85 5.98 10.28
CA ILE A 194 -13.19 7.40 10.15
C ILE A 194 -14.47 7.73 10.94
N ARG A 195 -15.49 6.89 10.85
CA ARG A 195 -16.74 7.06 11.59
C ARG A 195 -16.53 6.99 13.11
N PHE A 196 -15.64 6.12 13.58
CA PHE A 196 -15.21 6.08 14.99
C PHE A 196 -14.55 7.39 15.42
N ASN A 197 -13.64 7.93 14.62
CA ASN A 197 -13.02 9.21 14.89
C ASN A 197 -14.04 10.37 14.91
N MET A 198 -15.05 10.31 14.03
CA MET A 198 -16.16 11.28 14.06
C MET A 198 -16.96 11.21 15.36
N ALA A 199 -17.15 10.04 15.94
CA ALA A 199 -17.83 9.90 17.23
C ALA A 199 -17.05 10.56 18.37
N VAL A 200 -15.71 10.44 18.37
CA VAL A 200 -14.82 11.14 19.31
C VAL A 200 -14.84 12.64 19.08
N LEU A 201 -14.73 13.08 17.81
CA LEU A 201 -14.80 14.49 17.44
C LEU A 201 -16.07 15.17 17.95
N ASN A 202 -17.22 14.52 17.75
CA ASN A 202 -18.51 15.05 18.21
C ASN A 202 -18.55 15.19 19.74
N ALA A 203 -17.91 14.27 20.48
CA ALA A 203 -17.81 14.37 21.93
C ALA A 203 -16.94 15.57 22.37
N TYR A 204 -15.83 15.84 21.67
CA TYR A 204 -14.96 16.98 21.95
C TYR A 204 -15.61 18.32 21.56
N LYS A 205 -16.36 18.37 20.47
CA LYS A 205 -17.17 19.56 20.10
C LYS A 205 -18.14 19.98 21.21
N LEU A 206 -18.77 18.99 21.84
CA LEU A 206 -19.66 19.26 22.98
C LEU A 206 -18.93 19.90 24.18
N LYS A 207 -17.61 19.63 24.32
CA LYS A 207 -16.75 20.22 25.36
C LYS A 207 -16.09 21.55 24.95
N ARG A 208 -16.28 22.00 23.69
CA ARG A 208 -15.62 23.19 23.13
C ARG A 208 -14.07 23.07 23.09
N GLU A 209 -13.53 21.88 22.90
CA GLU A 209 -12.09 21.63 22.81
C GLU A 209 -11.61 21.76 21.33
N ILE A 210 -11.41 23.01 20.87
CA ILE A 210 -11.08 23.33 19.45
C ILE A 210 -9.78 22.67 18.98
N HIS A 211 -8.74 22.60 19.83
CA HIS A 211 -7.45 21.98 19.44
C HIS A 211 -7.59 20.49 19.12
N SER A 212 -8.48 19.78 19.82
CA SER A 212 -8.74 18.37 19.56
C SER A 212 -9.45 18.14 18.23
N GLU A 213 -10.21 19.12 17.72
CA GLU A 213 -10.90 19.03 16.44
C GLU A 213 -9.92 18.91 15.26
N LEU A 214 -8.89 19.76 15.22
CA LEU A 214 -7.87 19.72 14.14
C LEU A 214 -7.09 18.40 14.15
N GLN A 215 -6.76 17.88 15.33
CA GLN A 215 -6.06 16.61 15.47
C GLN A 215 -6.90 15.45 14.93
N VAL A 216 -8.19 15.40 15.26
CA VAL A 216 -9.09 14.34 14.77
C VAL A 216 -9.30 14.45 13.27
N GLN A 217 -9.43 15.66 12.71
CA GLN A 217 -9.54 15.85 11.27
C GLN A 217 -8.28 15.35 10.54
N LYS A 218 -7.09 15.66 11.06
CA LYS A 218 -5.83 15.13 10.52
C LYS A 218 -5.80 13.61 10.59
N SER A 219 -6.14 13.02 11.73
CA SER A 219 -6.24 11.57 11.89
C SER A 219 -7.15 10.92 10.84
N MET A 220 -8.31 11.51 10.56
CA MET A 220 -9.23 11.00 9.54
C MET A 220 -8.62 11.04 8.14
N GLN A 221 -7.88 12.11 7.79
CA GLN A 221 -7.17 12.21 6.52
C GLN A 221 -6.05 11.18 6.42
N ASP A 222 -5.30 10.97 7.51
CA ASP A 222 -4.21 10.00 7.57
C ASP A 222 -4.74 8.56 7.43
N ILE A 223 -5.87 8.22 8.08
CA ILE A 223 -6.56 6.93 7.90
C ILE A 223 -7.00 6.73 6.44
N ALA A 224 -7.58 7.75 5.81
CA ALA A 224 -8.04 7.65 4.42
C ALA A 224 -6.89 7.33 3.45
N LYS A 225 -5.69 7.82 3.75
CA LYS A 225 -4.48 7.60 2.93
C LYS A 225 -3.69 6.36 3.31
N ALA A 226 -3.92 5.80 4.50
CA ALA A 226 -3.15 4.67 5.03
C ALA A 226 -3.21 3.44 4.12
N MET A 227 -2.06 2.76 3.97
CA MET A 227 -1.87 1.56 3.16
C MET A 227 -1.41 0.36 4.00
N SER A 228 -1.24 0.57 5.30
CA SER A 228 -0.84 -0.46 6.24
C SER A 228 -1.49 -0.28 7.60
N TRP A 229 -1.51 -1.34 8.39
CA TRP A 229 -1.96 -1.27 9.78
C TRP A 229 -1.04 -0.42 10.66
N GLY A 230 0.25 -0.31 10.30
CA GLY A 230 1.20 0.57 10.97
C GLY A 230 0.78 2.03 10.84
N GLU A 231 0.47 2.47 9.62
CA GLU A 231 -0.01 3.83 9.34
C GLU A 231 -1.37 4.10 9.99
N ILE A 232 -2.31 3.15 9.94
CA ILE A 232 -3.60 3.27 10.63
C ILE A 232 -3.39 3.47 12.13
N ARG A 233 -2.50 2.68 12.77
CA ARG A 233 -2.19 2.83 14.20
C ARG A 233 -1.56 4.17 14.53
N ALA A 234 -0.71 4.68 13.67
CA ALA A 234 -0.08 5.99 13.87
C ALA A 234 -1.07 7.15 13.69
N ALA A 235 -2.13 6.95 12.89
CA ALA A 235 -3.16 7.94 12.62
C ALA A 235 -4.23 8.03 13.72
N VAL A 236 -4.44 6.98 14.51
CA VAL A 236 -5.45 6.90 15.60
C VAL A 236 -4.86 7.26 16.94
#